data_e03c7e2b791a4e1d124e2a831b3a0e20
#
_entry.id   e03c7e2b791a4e1d124e2a831b3a0e20
#
_cell.length_a   1.000
_cell.length_b   1.000
_cell.length_c   1.000
_cell.angle_alpha   90.00
_cell.angle_beta   90.00
_cell.angle_gamma   90.00
#
_symmetry.space_group_name_H-M   'P 1'
#
loop_
_entity.id
_entity.type
_entity.pdbx_description
1 polymer ?
#
loop_
_entity_poly.entity_id
_entity_poly.type
_entity_poly.pdbx_seq_one_letter_code
_entity_poly.pdbx_strand_id
1 'polypeptide(L)'
;RKAQYETRYGNGNGYLLVVYHPVDGANSNDGGYVAEVTGMPQTQAQSPFLPPVDESKINMSWEHVNKMETEEIPSMQFPDGEKFDLIYPEISIPRSAFNTSPTPYETGNGAVAVRLESTIGIGGTGLVDAIPNEAIKAQYASEASYFKKAGLDVKEYINPSFWDADKNDFTAGAYYTTFGRDSKYTTGGVHADGSTFDPNTSELNKKIVKRFTYALTRGSLQDGPGANAIWNITNVTRQDRPCLYTTAPWAKAMSENKDVIAAIKKDPTSPYYADGTDEGIKEAVANLLDPKTNQFDNQWHNFKPEQSMDDFYAFMVWHRGLAVPRARNLNDPQVQQGKKLFMEWGCANCHKPSWKTGDDNYVTSKYIADKKLPRYQNQTIYPYSDFVQHKLYMINDIHGSWCRTTPLWGRGLSYLNTGAEDRLHDCRARNEVEAIMWHCYSKKSHAYHSAMNFYKASKSNRDAVVKFLRSI
;
A
#
# COMPACT_ATOMS: atom_id res chain seq x y z
N ARG A 1 12.06 0.80 -22.01
CA ARG A 1 12.34 1.19 -20.61
C ARG A 1 12.82 0.03 -19.74
N LYS A 2 12.95 -1.18 -20.29
CA LYS A 2 13.66 -2.28 -19.66
C LYS A 2 15.08 -1.86 -19.23
N ALA A 3 15.77 -1.08 -20.03
CA ALA A 3 17.09 -0.55 -19.71
C ALA A 3 17.15 0.39 -18.50
N GLN A 4 15.98 0.77 -17.95
CA GLN A 4 15.88 1.66 -16.80
C GLN A 4 15.54 0.92 -15.50
N TYR A 5 15.49 -0.40 -15.51
CA TYR A 5 15.19 -1.19 -14.32
C TYR A 5 16.17 -0.89 -13.18
N GLU A 6 17.44 -0.72 -13.55
CA GLU A 6 18.53 -0.46 -12.60
C GLU A 6 18.64 1.01 -12.17
N THR A 7 17.89 1.91 -12.83
CA THR A 7 17.93 3.37 -12.55
C THR A 7 16.55 4.00 -12.41
N ARG A 8 15.53 3.22 -12.04
CA ARG A 8 14.12 3.67 -12.04
C ARG A 8 13.75 4.60 -10.92
N TYR A 9 14.48 4.56 -9.83
CA TYR A 9 14.22 5.41 -8.68
C TYR A 9 14.31 6.89 -9.05
N GLY A 10 13.42 7.72 -8.49
CA GLY A 10 13.38 9.16 -8.75
C GLY A 10 12.75 9.58 -10.08
N ASN A 11 12.39 8.66 -10.95
CA ASN A 11 11.86 8.97 -12.28
C ASN A 11 10.33 9.16 -12.36
N GLY A 12 9.66 9.40 -11.25
CA GLY A 12 8.20 9.56 -11.21
C GLY A 12 7.43 8.27 -11.54
N ASN A 13 8.04 7.11 -11.33
CA ASN A 13 7.45 5.81 -11.66
C ASN A 13 6.49 5.25 -10.59
N GLY A 14 6.11 6.07 -9.62
CA GLY A 14 5.17 5.68 -8.58
C GLY A 14 5.75 4.79 -7.48
N TYR A 15 7.07 4.80 -7.27
CA TYR A 15 7.69 4.16 -6.13
C TYR A 15 7.56 5.00 -4.87
N LEU A 16 7.45 4.32 -3.76
CA LEU A 16 7.45 4.88 -2.43
C LEU A 16 8.69 4.39 -1.68
N LEU A 17 9.40 5.30 -1.03
CA LEU A 17 10.35 4.94 -0.01
C LEU A 17 9.59 4.74 1.29
N VAL A 18 9.78 3.61 1.91
CA VAL A 18 9.24 3.35 3.24
C VAL A 18 10.38 3.31 4.24
N VAL A 19 10.32 4.24 5.19
CA VAL A 19 11.29 4.40 6.28
C VAL A 19 10.64 3.86 7.55
N TYR A 20 11.30 2.94 8.24
CA TYR A 20 10.71 2.28 9.39
C TYR A 20 11.80 1.82 10.38
N HIS A 21 11.38 1.58 11.63
CA HIS A 21 12.19 0.86 12.60
C HIS A 21 11.92 -0.64 12.44
N PRO A 22 12.93 -1.47 12.19
CA PRO A 22 12.73 -2.91 12.13
C PRO A 22 12.20 -3.45 13.46
N VAL A 23 11.04 -4.07 13.42
CA VAL A 23 10.44 -4.75 14.57
C VAL A 23 9.99 -6.12 14.10
N ASP A 24 10.39 -7.17 14.80
CA ASP A 24 10.03 -8.55 14.44
C ASP A 24 8.53 -8.75 14.40
N GLY A 25 8.05 -9.28 13.29
CA GLY A 25 6.63 -9.58 13.07
C GLY A 25 5.74 -8.38 12.74
N ALA A 26 6.26 -7.15 12.80
CA ALA A 26 5.53 -5.95 12.41
C ALA A 26 5.95 -5.47 11.02
N ASN A 27 5.00 -4.92 10.27
CA ASN A 27 5.31 -4.15 9.07
C ASN A 27 5.56 -2.68 9.43
N SER A 28 6.01 -1.88 8.45
CA SER A 28 6.32 -0.46 8.62
C SER A 28 5.17 0.40 9.17
N ASN A 29 3.93 -0.08 9.10
CA ASN A 29 2.74 0.64 9.56
C ASN A 29 2.25 0.19 10.94
N ASP A 30 2.68 -0.98 11.41
CA ASP A 30 2.17 -1.60 12.65
C ASP A 30 3.07 -1.41 13.87
N GLY A 31 4.23 -0.81 13.74
CA GLY A 31 5.13 -0.62 14.88
C GLY A 31 6.48 -0.02 14.53
N GLY A 32 6.82 -0.01 13.25
CA GLY A 32 8.07 0.54 12.76
C GLY A 32 8.00 2.00 12.30
N TYR A 33 6.96 2.75 12.69
CA TYR A 33 6.75 4.12 12.22
C TYR A 33 7.83 5.08 12.72
N VAL A 34 8.42 5.84 11.79
CA VAL A 34 9.40 6.90 12.10
C VAL A 34 8.67 8.23 12.13
N ALA A 35 8.33 8.69 13.34
CA ALA A 35 7.47 9.85 13.55
C ALA A 35 8.04 11.15 12.97
N GLU A 36 9.35 11.27 12.89
CA GLU A 36 10.06 12.47 12.43
C GLU A 36 9.88 12.73 10.94
N VAL A 37 9.72 11.68 10.14
CA VAL A 37 9.65 11.79 8.68
C VAL A 37 8.44 11.12 8.06
N THR A 38 7.58 10.53 8.86
CA THR A 38 6.51 9.59 8.45
C THR A 38 7.05 8.26 7.90
N GLY A 39 6.18 7.24 7.79
CA GLY A 39 6.57 5.97 7.18
C GLY A 39 6.88 6.10 5.67
N MET A 40 6.33 7.13 5.01
CA MET A 40 6.55 7.45 3.60
C MET A 40 6.95 8.92 3.49
N PRO A 41 8.24 9.25 3.69
CA PRO A 41 8.70 10.63 3.71
C PRO A 41 8.51 11.31 2.37
N GLN A 42 8.12 12.58 2.41
CA GLN A 42 8.11 13.40 1.22
C GLN A 42 9.55 13.72 0.79
N THR A 43 9.82 13.60 -0.50
CA THR A 43 11.10 13.96 -1.12
C THR A 43 11.04 15.29 -1.88
N GLN A 44 9.88 15.93 -1.86
CA GLN A 44 9.64 17.24 -2.47
C GLN A 44 8.97 18.17 -1.45
N ALA A 45 9.28 19.43 -1.53
CA ALA A 45 8.61 20.50 -0.77
C ALA A 45 8.49 21.76 -1.63
N GLN A 46 7.49 22.56 -1.35
CA GLN A 46 7.35 23.89 -1.98
C GLN A 46 8.33 24.86 -1.34
N SER A 47 9.04 25.61 -2.19
CA SER A 47 9.92 26.69 -1.71
C SER A 47 9.13 27.67 -0.81
N PRO A 48 9.73 28.14 0.28
CA PRO A 48 11.14 28.03 0.67
C PRO A 48 11.49 26.79 1.54
N PHE A 49 10.55 25.90 1.76
CA PHE A 49 10.75 24.76 2.64
C PHE A 49 11.63 23.67 1.99
N LEU A 50 12.35 22.95 2.83
CA LEU A 50 13.11 21.76 2.43
C LEU A 50 12.25 20.51 2.63
N PRO A 51 12.34 19.49 1.74
CA PRO A 51 11.62 18.25 1.98
C PRO A 51 12.14 17.55 3.24
N PRO A 52 11.34 16.70 3.90
CA PRO A 52 11.82 15.88 5.02
C PRO A 52 13.05 15.04 4.68
N VAL A 53 13.12 14.54 3.45
CA VAL A 53 14.25 13.77 2.92
C VAL A 53 14.72 14.36 1.59
N ASP A 54 16.02 14.62 1.50
CA ASP A 54 16.70 15.05 0.25
C ASP A 54 16.93 13.84 -0.65
N GLU A 55 16.13 13.71 -1.69
CA GLU A 55 16.18 12.61 -2.64
C GLU A 55 17.54 12.47 -3.35
N SER A 56 18.24 13.57 -3.56
CA SER A 56 19.55 13.57 -4.24
C SER A 56 20.64 12.82 -3.49
N LYS A 57 20.44 12.59 -2.19
CA LYS A 57 21.37 11.88 -1.31
C LYS A 57 21.01 10.41 -1.09
N ILE A 58 19.92 9.94 -1.68
CA ILE A 58 19.49 8.56 -1.56
C ILE A 58 20.26 7.71 -2.57
N ASN A 59 20.83 6.61 -2.08
CA ASN A 59 21.49 5.64 -2.95
C ASN A 59 20.60 4.43 -3.12
N MET A 60 20.43 4.00 -4.37
CA MET A 60 19.68 2.79 -4.71
C MET A 60 20.40 2.03 -5.81
N SER A 61 20.48 0.71 -5.63
CA SER A 61 20.94 -0.24 -6.65
C SER A 61 19.96 -1.41 -6.75
N TRP A 62 20.08 -2.14 -7.84
CA TRP A 62 19.41 -3.43 -8.03
C TRP A 62 20.45 -4.53 -8.00
N GLU A 63 20.41 -5.33 -6.94
CA GLU A 63 21.37 -6.39 -6.71
C GLU A 63 20.85 -7.72 -7.27
N HIS A 64 21.76 -8.52 -7.84
CA HIS A 64 21.43 -9.85 -8.34
C HIS A 64 21.51 -10.90 -7.24
N VAL A 65 20.55 -11.82 -7.24
CA VAL A 65 20.57 -13.01 -6.39
C VAL A 65 21.53 -14.04 -6.99
N ASN A 66 22.64 -14.26 -6.32
CA ASN A 66 23.64 -15.24 -6.76
C ASN A 66 23.22 -16.68 -6.44
N LYS A 67 22.44 -16.88 -5.37
CA LYS A 67 21.99 -18.19 -4.89
C LYS A 67 20.66 -18.05 -4.18
N MET A 68 19.73 -19.01 -4.45
CA MET A 68 18.50 -19.12 -3.67
C MET A 68 18.82 -19.47 -2.21
N GLU A 69 17.97 -19.03 -1.27
CA GLU A 69 18.08 -19.47 0.12
C GLU A 69 17.79 -20.97 0.24
N THR A 70 16.87 -21.49 -0.57
CA THR A 70 16.59 -22.91 -0.63
C THR A 70 17.70 -23.68 -1.33
N GLU A 71 18.16 -24.79 -0.74
CA GLU A 71 19.15 -25.67 -1.34
C GLU A 71 18.58 -26.58 -2.45
N GLU A 72 17.25 -26.68 -2.55
CA GLU A 72 16.58 -27.48 -3.58
C GLU A 72 16.70 -26.87 -4.98
N ILE A 73 17.13 -25.61 -5.08
CA ILE A 73 17.44 -24.91 -6.33
C ILE A 73 18.93 -24.52 -6.28
N PRO A 74 19.83 -25.42 -6.68
CA PRO A 74 21.27 -25.22 -6.46
C PRO A 74 21.91 -24.17 -7.38
N SER A 75 21.22 -23.80 -8.45
CA SER A 75 21.68 -22.79 -9.43
C SER A 75 20.48 -22.01 -9.97
N MET A 76 20.72 -20.82 -10.54
CA MET A 76 19.70 -19.96 -11.13
C MET A 76 19.26 -20.49 -12.51
N GLN A 77 18.81 -21.74 -12.53
CA GLN A 77 18.30 -22.42 -13.74
C GLN A 77 17.26 -23.49 -13.38
N PHE A 78 16.36 -23.74 -14.31
CA PHE A 78 15.39 -24.83 -14.24
C PHE A 78 16.07 -26.19 -14.52
N PRO A 79 15.42 -27.32 -14.16
CA PRO A 79 15.98 -28.66 -14.44
C PRO A 79 16.27 -28.95 -15.91
N ASP A 80 15.60 -28.25 -16.84
CA ASP A 80 15.84 -28.35 -18.29
C ASP A 80 16.95 -27.41 -18.80
N GLY A 81 17.62 -26.68 -17.91
CA GLY A 81 18.75 -25.82 -18.25
C GLY A 81 18.35 -24.37 -18.63
N GLU A 82 17.06 -24.03 -18.72
CA GLU A 82 16.64 -22.65 -18.92
C GLU A 82 17.04 -21.79 -17.69
N LYS A 83 17.69 -20.66 -17.93
CA LYS A 83 18.15 -19.79 -16.86
C LYS A 83 17.08 -18.77 -16.47
N PHE A 84 17.06 -18.41 -15.19
CA PHE A 84 16.31 -17.26 -14.68
C PHE A 84 17.25 -16.37 -13.86
N ASP A 85 16.86 -15.10 -13.67
CA ASP A 85 17.62 -14.12 -12.91
C ASP A 85 16.67 -13.41 -11.97
N LEU A 86 17.09 -13.21 -10.72
CA LEU A 86 16.33 -12.51 -9.71
C LEU A 86 17.13 -11.30 -9.25
N ILE A 87 16.43 -10.17 -9.12
CA ILE A 87 17.02 -8.94 -8.60
C ILE A 87 16.18 -8.40 -7.43
N TYR A 88 16.81 -7.66 -6.54
CA TYR A 88 16.14 -6.98 -5.42
C TYR A 88 16.72 -5.58 -5.21
N PRO A 89 15.91 -4.63 -4.67
CA PRO A 89 16.39 -3.29 -4.42
C PRO A 89 17.21 -3.22 -3.13
N GLU A 90 18.38 -2.57 -3.22
CA GLU A 90 19.15 -2.08 -2.07
C GLU A 90 19.05 -0.58 -2.01
N ILE A 91 18.65 -0.05 -0.85
CA ILE A 91 18.46 1.38 -0.65
C ILE A 91 19.18 1.80 0.62
N SER A 92 19.94 2.88 0.54
CA SER A 92 20.49 3.54 1.71
C SER A 92 20.19 5.03 1.70
N ILE A 93 19.78 5.55 2.85
CA ILE A 93 19.57 6.97 3.08
C ILE A 93 20.57 7.40 4.15
N PRO A 94 21.62 8.18 3.80
CA PRO A 94 22.57 8.68 4.80
C PRO A 94 21.89 9.68 5.73
N ARG A 95 22.39 9.83 6.94
CA ARG A 95 21.90 10.79 7.93
C ARG A 95 21.74 12.21 7.35
N SER A 96 22.68 12.61 6.52
CA SER A 96 22.69 13.93 5.88
C SER A 96 21.56 14.16 4.86
N ALA A 97 20.80 13.13 4.50
CA ALA A 97 19.64 13.26 3.64
C ALA A 97 18.40 13.76 4.40
N PHE A 98 18.37 13.62 5.73
CA PHE A 98 17.24 14.05 6.55
C PHE A 98 17.33 15.52 6.91
N ASN A 99 16.31 16.29 6.55
CA ASN A 99 16.15 17.70 6.90
C ASN A 99 15.32 17.88 8.18
N THR A 100 15.22 16.87 9.01
CA THR A 100 14.56 16.88 10.31
C THR A 100 15.56 16.70 11.43
N SER A 101 15.28 17.25 12.61
CA SER A 101 16.11 17.09 13.79
C SER A 101 15.24 17.08 15.05
N PRO A 102 15.55 16.23 16.02
CA PRO A 102 16.43 15.04 15.91
C PRO A 102 15.75 13.95 15.12
N THR A 103 16.51 13.08 14.45
CA THR A 103 16.00 11.83 13.89
C THR A 103 16.51 10.67 14.72
N PRO A 104 15.73 9.59 14.91
CA PRO A 104 16.19 8.41 15.63
C PRO A 104 17.15 7.53 14.83
N TYR A 105 17.64 8.04 13.73
CA TYR A 105 18.43 7.32 12.72
C TYR A 105 19.62 6.53 13.27
N GLU A 106 20.27 7.05 14.32
CA GLU A 106 21.56 6.51 14.83
C GLU A 106 21.43 5.83 16.21
N THR A 107 20.23 5.68 16.75
CA THR A 107 20.08 5.20 18.13
C THR A 107 19.69 3.74 18.22
N GLY A 108 20.66 2.86 18.39
CA GLY A 108 20.51 1.49 18.90
C GLY A 108 19.41 0.67 18.26
N ASN A 109 18.51 0.09 19.06
CA ASN A 109 17.32 -0.63 18.61
C ASN A 109 16.34 0.23 17.81
N GLY A 110 16.61 1.51 17.66
CA GLY A 110 15.89 2.46 16.85
C GLY A 110 16.50 2.75 15.48
N ALA A 111 17.43 1.93 14.98
CA ALA A 111 18.00 2.11 13.66
C ALA A 111 16.91 2.15 12.59
N VAL A 112 16.98 3.14 11.71
CA VAL A 112 16.05 3.30 10.61
C VAL A 112 16.46 2.40 9.45
N ALA A 113 15.52 1.59 8.98
CA ALA A 113 15.65 0.86 7.73
C ALA A 113 14.82 1.52 6.63
N VAL A 114 15.20 1.26 5.40
CA VAL A 114 14.54 1.80 4.21
C VAL A 114 14.28 0.69 3.23
N ARG A 115 13.10 0.69 2.65
CA ARG A 115 12.74 -0.24 1.57
C ARG A 115 11.92 0.48 0.50
N LEU A 116 11.90 -0.13 -0.67
CA LEU A 116 11.08 0.31 -1.78
C LEU A 116 9.71 -0.38 -1.71
N GLU A 117 8.65 0.41 -1.90
CA GLU A 117 7.31 -0.11 -2.15
C GLU A 117 6.76 0.50 -3.43
N SER A 118 6.14 -0.31 -4.27
CA SER A 118 5.41 0.18 -5.42
C SER A 118 3.98 0.56 -5.05
N THR A 119 3.36 1.40 -5.87
CA THR A 119 1.92 1.64 -5.74
C THR A 119 1.13 0.38 -6.09
N ILE A 120 0.05 0.14 -5.36
CA ILE A 120 -0.89 -0.94 -5.70
C ILE A 120 -1.57 -0.66 -7.05
N GLY A 121 -1.99 -1.71 -7.75
CA GLY A 121 -2.83 -1.55 -8.94
C GLY A 121 -4.19 -0.94 -8.59
N ILE A 122 -4.65 0.04 -9.36
CA ILE A 122 -5.88 0.79 -9.11
C ILE A 122 -7.10 0.24 -9.85
N GLY A 123 -6.90 -0.58 -10.87
CA GLY A 123 -8.01 -1.19 -11.60
C GLY A 123 -8.88 -2.05 -10.69
N GLY A 124 -10.19 -1.81 -10.69
CA GLY A 124 -11.15 -2.58 -9.93
C GLY A 124 -11.19 -2.33 -8.43
N THR A 125 -10.55 -1.27 -7.93
CA THR A 125 -10.58 -0.96 -6.49
C THR A 125 -11.99 -0.76 -5.95
N GLY A 126 -12.91 -0.17 -6.73
CA GLY A 126 -14.34 -0.09 -6.37
C GLY A 126 -15.00 -1.45 -6.22
N LEU A 127 -14.60 -2.45 -7.03
CA LEU A 127 -15.09 -3.82 -6.92
C LEU A 127 -14.56 -4.51 -5.65
N VAL A 128 -13.29 -4.27 -5.29
CA VAL A 128 -12.70 -4.76 -4.04
C VAL A 128 -13.36 -4.12 -2.83
N ASP A 129 -13.64 -2.81 -2.90
CA ASP A 129 -14.35 -2.08 -1.86
C ASP A 129 -15.75 -2.65 -1.57
N ALA A 130 -16.41 -3.15 -2.62
CA ALA A 130 -17.74 -3.75 -2.55
C ALA A 130 -17.78 -5.19 -1.99
N ILE A 131 -16.64 -5.82 -1.67
CA ILE A 131 -16.62 -7.15 -1.04
C ILE A 131 -17.11 -6.99 0.43
N PRO A 132 -18.09 -7.80 0.90
CA PRO A 132 -18.56 -7.71 2.27
C PRO A 132 -17.46 -8.04 3.31
N ASN A 133 -17.48 -7.35 4.44
CA ASN A 133 -16.58 -7.64 5.56
C ASN A 133 -16.65 -9.10 6.01
N GLU A 134 -17.88 -9.63 6.08
CA GLU A 134 -18.17 -11.01 6.47
C GLU A 134 -17.55 -12.03 5.51
N ALA A 135 -17.50 -11.70 4.21
CA ALA A 135 -16.88 -12.58 3.22
C ALA A 135 -15.35 -12.64 3.42
N ILE A 136 -14.71 -11.51 3.73
CA ILE A 136 -13.27 -11.47 4.05
C ILE A 136 -13.02 -12.22 5.37
N LYS A 137 -13.85 -12.02 6.40
CA LYS A 137 -13.76 -12.74 7.66
C LYS A 137 -13.89 -14.26 7.46
N ALA A 138 -14.82 -14.68 6.63
CA ALA A 138 -15.02 -16.10 6.30
C ALA A 138 -13.78 -16.69 5.59
N GLN A 139 -13.05 -15.91 4.79
CA GLN A 139 -11.79 -16.35 4.18
C GLN A 139 -10.73 -16.62 5.26
N TYR A 140 -10.51 -15.68 6.17
CA TYR A 140 -9.57 -15.87 7.29
C TYR A 140 -9.94 -17.09 8.14
N ALA A 141 -11.21 -17.26 8.49
CA ALA A 141 -11.70 -18.39 9.26
C ALA A 141 -11.50 -19.73 8.53
N SER A 142 -11.70 -19.75 7.21
CA SER A 142 -11.47 -20.94 6.39
C SER A 142 -9.99 -21.36 6.39
N GLU A 143 -9.09 -20.40 6.20
CA GLU A 143 -7.64 -20.66 6.24
C GLU A 143 -7.19 -21.11 7.61
N ALA A 144 -7.62 -20.43 8.70
CA ALA A 144 -7.33 -20.82 10.07
C ALA A 144 -7.78 -22.26 10.36
N SER A 145 -8.98 -22.61 9.89
CA SER A 145 -9.51 -23.97 10.03
C SER A 145 -8.68 -25.00 9.28
N TYR A 146 -8.21 -24.66 8.08
CA TYR A 146 -7.35 -25.52 7.28
C TYR A 146 -6.02 -25.80 8.01
N PHE A 147 -5.31 -24.77 8.46
CA PHE A 147 -4.04 -24.92 9.16
C PHE A 147 -4.18 -25.69 10.46
N LYS A 148 -5.23 -25.40 11.24
CA LYS A 148 -5.53 -26.13 12.47
C LYS A 148 -5.79 -27.62 12.22
N LYS A 149 -6.56 -27.97 11.18
CA LYS A 149 -6.81 -29.37 10.80
C LYS A 149 -5.54 -30.09 10.30
N ALA A 150 -4.63 -29.35 9.68
CA ALA A 150 -3.34 -29.85 9.25
C ALA A 150 -2.32 -30.03 10.39
N GLY A 151 -2.68 -29.65 11.63
CA GLY A 151 -1.77 -29.70 12.79
C GLY A 151 -0.70 -28.61 12.77
N LEU A 152 -0.92 -27.52 12.02
CA LEU A 152 0.01 -26.40 11.89
C LEU A 152 -0.39 -25.27 12.84
N ASP A 153 0.60 -24.51 13.31
CA ASP A 153 0.34 -23.32 14.12
C ASP A 153 -0.25 -22.20 13.24
N VAL A 154 -1.50 -21.85 13.48
CA VAL A 154 -2.21 -20.81 12.72
C VAL A 154 -1.45 -19.48 12.71
N LYS A 155 -0.75 -19.13 13.80
CA LYS A 155 -0.02 -17.86 13.95
C LYS A 155 1.18 -17.75 13.03
N GLU A 156 1.69 -18.87 12.54
CA GLU A 156 2.77 -18.89 11.54
C GLU A 156 2.26 -18.61 10.10
N TYR A 157 0.97 -18.89 9.83
CA TYR A 157 0.40 -18.84 8.48
C TYR A 157 -0.61 -17.70 8.30
N ILE A 158 -1.20 -17.19 9.36
CA ILE A 158 -2.09 -16.03 9.37
C ILE A 158 -1.52 -14.99 10.32
N ASN A 159 -1.38 -13.75 9.85
CA ASN A 159 -0.81 -12.68 10.65
C ASN A 159 -1.60 -12.48 11.96
N PRO A 160 -0.99 -12.69 13.13
CA PRO A 160 -1.66 -12.56 14.42
C PRO A 160 -2.09 -11.11 14.74
N SER A 161 -1.55 -10.11 14.03
CA SER A 161 -2.05 -8.73 14.13
C SER A 161 -3.47 -8.56 13.58
N PHE A 162 -3.93 -9.49 12.73
CA PHE A 162 -5.28 -9.46 12.14
C PHE A 162 -6.21 -10.55 12.67
N TRP A 163 -5.68 -11.71 13.04
CA TRP A 163 -6.48 -12.87 13.41
C TRP A 163 -6.07 -13.44 14.77
N ASP A 164 -7.03 -13.52 15.69
CA ASP A 164 -6.89 -14.20 16.97
C ASP A 164 -7.22 -15.69 16.77
N ALA A 165 -6.19 -16.53 16.71
CA ALA A 165 -6.34 -17.97 16.47
C ALA A 165 -7.08 -18.70 17.62
N ASP A 166 -7.00 -18.17 18.83
CA ASP A 166 -7.61 -18.77 20.03
C ASP A 166 -9.12 -18.46 20.05
N LYS A 167 -9.50 -17.25 19.67
CA LYS A 167 -10.92 -16.84 19.56
C LYS A 167 -11.56 -17.19 18.22
N ASN A 168 -10.75 -17.56 17.23
CA ASN A 168 -11.15 -17.77 15.85
C ASN A 168 -11.93 -16.56 15.28
N ASP A 169 -11.39 -15.37 15.53
CA ASP A 169 -12.00 -14.09 15.14
C ASP A 169 -10.94 -13.03 14.80
N PHE A 170 -11.37 -11.95 14.16
CA PHE A 170 -10.51 -10.81 13.94
C PHE A 170 -10.07 -10.14 15.24
N THR A 171 -8.82 -9.70 15.25
CA THR A 171 -8.31 -8.75 16.25
C THR A 171 -8.80 -7.33 15.94
N ALA A 172 -8.58 -6.39 16.86
CA ALA A 172 -8.80 -4.97 16.60
C ALA A 172 -7.94 -4.45 15.42
N GLY A 173 -6.76 -5.04 15.19
CA GLY A 173 -5.86 -4.69 14.10
C GLY A 173 -6.41 -4.95 12.70
N ALA A 174 -7.38 -5.85 12.55
CA ALA A 174 -8.03 -6.13 11.27
C ALA A 174 -8.95 -5.00 10.78
N TYR A 175 -9.32 -4.08 11.66
CA TYR A 175 -10.28 -3.03 11.35
C TYR A 175 -9.61 -1.70 11.17
N TYR A 176 -10.13 -0.91 10.24
CA TYR A 176 -9.79 0.48 10.05
C TYR A 176 -10.83 1.35 10.77
N THR A 177 -10.35 2.30 11.57
CA THR A 177 -11.20 3.02 12.52
C THR A 177 -11.24 4.54 12.27
N THR A 178 -10.80 5.00 11.10
CA THR A 178 -10.72 6.45 10.82
C THR A 178 -12.07 7.14 10.93
N PHE A 179 -13.12 6.55 10.42
CA PHE A 179 -14.46 7.13 10.52
C PHE A 179 -14.88 7.39 11.97
N GLY A 180 -14.65 6.43 12.87
CA GLY A 180 -14.98 6.62 14.27
C GLY A 180 -14.18 7.73 14.96
N ARG A 181 -12.89 7.86 14.60
CA ARG A 181 -12.00 8.89 15.15
C ARG A 181 -12.32 10.27 14.62
N ASP A 182 -12.52 10.40 13.31
CA ASP A 182 -12.63 11.66 12.61
C ASP A 182 -14.07 11.93 12.13
N SER A 183 -15.09 11.33 12.77
CA SER A 183 -16.51 11.42 12.36
C SER A 183 -17.00 12.86 12.21
N LYS A 184 -16.51 13.77 13.05
CA LYS A 184 -16.76 15.22 12.97
C LYS A 184 -16.51 15.78 11.55
N TYR A 185 -15.52 15.25 10.85
CA TYR A 185 -15.10 15.72 9.52
C TYR A 185 -15.50 14.76 8.38
N THR A 186 -15.67 13.48 8.64
CA THR A 186 -15.63 12.47 7.60
C THR A 186 -16.97 11.85 7.27
N THR A 187 -17.84 11.56 8.25
CA THR A 187 -19.10 10.87 7.94
C THR A 187 -20.30 11.80 7.95
N GLY A 188 -21.25 11.54 7.05
CA GLY A 188 -22.52 12.26 7.01
C GLY A 188 -23.65 11.54 7.74
N GLY A 189 -23.40 10.40 8.34
CA GLY A 189 -24.44 9.57 8.92
C GLY A 189 -25.38 8.94 7.88
N VAL A 190 -24.93 8.81 6.63
CA VAL A 190 -25.72 8.31 5.50
C VAL A 190 -24.95 7.21 4.79
N HIS A 191 -25.64 6.10 4.50
CA HIS A 191 -25.15 5.04 3.62
C HIS A 191 -25.48 5.31 2.15
N ALA A 192 -24.85 4.57 1.26
CA ALA A 192 -25.03 4.69 -0.18
C ALA A 192 -26.47 4.45 -0.66
N ASP A 193 -27.28 3.67 0.07
CA ASP A 193 -28.70 3.45 -0.19
C ASP A 193 -29.61 4.55 0.35
N GLY A 194 -29.05 5.54 1.06
CA GLY A 194 -29.79 6.65 1.64
C GLY A 194 -30.26 6.40 3.08
N SER A 195 -30.03 5.22 3.66
CA SER A 195 -30.33 4.96 5.07
C SER A 195 -29.41 5.79 5.98
N THR A 196 -29.90 6.19 7.13
CA THR A 196 -29.17 7.06 8.08
C THR A 196 -28.72 6.29 9.31
N PHE A 197 -27.64 6.78 9.93
CA PHE A 197 -27.13 6.30 11.21
C PHE A 197 -26.49 7.45 11.99
N ASP A 198 -26.30 7.29 13.30
CA ASP A 198 -25.54 8.26 14.08
C ASP A 198 -24.04 8.00 13.93
N PRO A 199 -23.28 8.89 13.26
CA PRO A 199 -21.85 8.72 13.04
C PRO A 199 -21.03 8.74 14.32
N ASN A 200 -21.55 9.30 15.42
CA ASN A 200 -20.83 9.41 16.70
C ASN A 200 -20.93 8.11 17.51
N THR A 201 -22.02 7.37 17.37
CA THR A 201 -22.31 6.17 18.16
C THR A 201 -22.23 4.87 17.36
N SER A 202 -22.18 4.95 16.03
CA SER A 202 -22.21 3.78 15.16
C SER A 202 -20.93 2.94 15.26
N GLU A 203 -21.09 1.69 15.65
CA GLU A 203 -20.03 0.68 15.58
C GLU A 203 -19.65 0.33 14.14
N LEU A 204 -20.53 0.59 13.17
CA LEU A 204 -20.27 0.34 11.76
C LEU A 204 -19.05 1.11 11.25
N ASN A 205 -18.90 2.36 11.66
CA ASN A 205 -17.77 3.21 11.28
C ASN A 205 -16.42 2.75 11.85
N LYS A 206 -16.47 1.93 12.90
CA LYS A 206 -15.27 1.45 13.59
C LYS A 206 -14.80 0.08 13.09
N LYS A 207 -15.60 -0.60 12.26
CA LYS A 207 -15.41 -2.01 11.90
C LYS A 207 -15.34 -2.24 10.39
N ILE A 208 -14.59 -1.41 9.68
CA ILE A 208 -14.31 -1.65 8.26
C ILE A 208 -13.08 -2.53 8.15
N VAL A 209 -13.24 -3.74 7.62
CA VAL A 209 -12.14 -4.69 7.46
C VAL A 209 -11.13 -4.16 6.45
N LYS A 210 -9.88 -4.13 6.85
CA LYS A 210 -8.75 -3.74 6.02
C LYS A 210 -8.62 -4.68 4.82
N ARG A 211 -8.47 -4.12 3.62
CA ARG A 211 -8.40 -4.87 2.35
C ARG A 211 -7.48 -4.25 1.31
N PHE A 212 -7.05 -3.01 1.54
CA PHE A 212 -6.19 -2.27 0.64
C PHE A 212 -4.77 -2.13 1.18
N THR A 213 -3.83 -1.79 0.30
CA THR A 213 -2.38 -1.74 0.47
C THR A 213 -1.74 -3.12 0.69
N TYR A 214 -0.45 -3.23 0.49
CA TYR A 214 0.29 -4.49 0.73
C TYR A 214 0.34 -4.83 2.23
N ALA A 215 0.44 -3.80 3.06
CA ALA A 215 0.46 -3.93 4.52
C ALA A 215 -0.94 -3.98 5.16
N LEU A 216 -2.04 -4.00 4.37
CA LEU A 216 -3.43 -3.97 4.87
C LEU A 216 -3.70 -2.83 5.84
N THR A 217 -3.40 -1.59 5.43
CA THR A 217 -3.54 -0.42 6.30
C THR A 217 -4.87 0.33 6.11
N ARG A 218 -5.68 -0.04 5.09
CA ARG A 218 -6.90 0.70 4.75
C ARG A 218 -8.09 -0.22 4.48
N GLY A 219 -9.28 0.25 4.92
CA GLY A 219 -10.53 -0.49 4.84
C GLY A 219 -11.38 -0.13 3.64
N SER A 220 -11.58 1.16 3.37
CA SER A 220 -12.49 1.65 2.33
C SER A 220 -11.89 2.77 1.49
N LEU A 221 -12.42 2.95 0.28
CA LEU A 221 -12.10 4.09 -0.59
C LEU A 221 -12.74 5.40 -0.11
N GLN A 222 -13.80 5.34 0.68
CA GLN A 222 -14.59 6.49 1.15
C GLN A 222 -14.28 6.89 2.59
N ASP A 223 -13.29 6.32 3.22
CA ASP A 223 -12.98 6.55 4.62
C ASP A 223 -12.30 7.92 4.89
N GLY A 224 -12.80 8.99 4.35
CA GLY A 224 -12.37 10.36 4.58
C GLY A 224 -10.85 10.54 4.42
N PRO A 225 -10.11 10.86 5.50
CA PRO A 225 -8.65 10.93 5.44
C PRO A 225 -8.00 9.66 4.92
N GLY A 226 -8.64 8.50 5.16
CA GLY A 226 -8.17 7.21 4.69
C GLY A 226 -8.22 7.02 3.18
N ALA A 227 -9.10 7.70 2.47
CA ALA A 227 -9.09 7.70 1.01
C ALA A 227 -7.73 8.20 0.46
N ASN A 228 -7.03 8.99 1.23
CA ASN A 228 -5.69 9.47 0.91
C ASN A 228 -4.65 8.37 0.90
N ALA A 229 -4.84 7.41 1.74
CA ALA A 229 -3.76 6.47 2.02
C ALA A 229 -3.61 5.40 0.96
N ILE A 230 -4.59 5.22 0.11
CA ILE A 230 -4.42 4.39 -1.07
C ILE A 230 -3.56 5.12 -2.08
N TRP A 231 -3.66 6.46 -2.09
CA TRP A 231 -2.91 7.34 -3.01
C TRP A 231 -2.45 8.58 -2.25
N ASN A 232 -1.16 8.81 -2.18
CA ASN A 232 -0.58 10.04 -1.64
C ASN A 232 -1.08 11.31 -2.37
N ILE A 233 -1.62 11.14 -3.57
CA ILE A 233 -2.19 12.23 -4.36
C ILE A 233 -3.31 13.00 -3.64
N THR A 234 -3.96 12.37 -2.65
CA THR A 234 -5.04 13.00 -1.88
C THR A 234 -4.59 13.50 -0.50
N ASN A 235 -3.28 13.58 -0.25
CA ASN A 235 -2.72 14.17 0.97
C ASN A 235 -2.80 15.70 1.00
N VAL A 236 -3.64 16.29 0.16
CA VAL A 236 -3.97 17.72 0.16
C VAL A 236 -5.08 18.01 1.16
N THR A 237 -5.17 19.25 1.60
CA THR A 237 -6.23 19.70 2.51
C THR A 237 -7.59 19.75 1.81
N ARG A 238 -8.62 19.30 2.51
CA ARG A 238 -10.04 19.32 2.10
C ARG A 238 -10.90 19.66 3.32
N GLN A 239 -12.16 19.91 3.11
CA GLN A 239 -13.10 20.14 4.23
C GLN A 239 -13.24 18.93 5.17
N ASP A 240 -13.14 17.71 4.63
CA ASP A 240 -13.18 16.47 5.41
C ASP A 240 -11.79 16.02 5.89
N ARG A 241 -10.74 16.70 5.46
CA ARG A 241 -9.35 16.49 5.85
C ARG A 241 -8.63 17.83 6.02
N PRO A 242 -8.78 18.46 7.18
CA PRO A 242 -8.31 19.83 7.39
C PRO A 242 -6.80 19.95 7.68
N CYS A 243 -6.08 18.84 7.85
CA CYS A 243 -4.68 18.87 8.26
C CYS A 243 -3.74 18.66 7.08
N LEU A 244 -2.61 19.37 7.08
CA LEU A 244 -1.49 19.08 6.18
C LEU A 244 -0.88 17.70 6.47
N TYR A 245 -0.24 17.11 5.46
CA TYR A 245 0.53 15.88 5.62
C TYR A 245 1.98 16.22 5.99
N THR A 246 2.16 16.61 7.25
CA THR A 246 3.42 17.07 7.85
C THR A 246 3.68 16.33 9.16
N THR A 247 4.85 16.59 9.76
CA THR A 247 5.19 16.11 11.10
C THR A 247 5.64 17.27 11.98
N ALA A 248 5.42 17.17 13.29
CA ALA A 248 5.87 18.19 14.23
C ALA A 248 7.41 18.39 14.22
N PRO A 249 8.25 17.33 14.15
CA PRO A 249 9.69 17.49 14.01
C PRO A 249 10.10 18.23 12.73
N TRP A 250 9.44 17.99 11.61
CA TRP A 250 9.71 18.71 10.38
C TRP A 250 9.28 20.18 10.47
N ALA A 251 8.09 20.45 11.01
CA ALA A 251 7.63 21.82 11.26
C ALA A 251 8.62 22.60 12.11
N LYS A 252 9.11 22.00 13.19
CA LYS A 252 10.15 22.58 14.05
C LYS A 252 11.45 22.83 13.28
N ALA A 253 11.95 21.86 12.53
CA ALA A 253 13.17 22.02 11.74
C ALA A 253 13.07 23.16 10.74
N MET A 254 11.92 23.32 10.06
CA MET A 254 11.69 24.42 9.10
C MET A 254 11.58 25.76 9.81
N SER A 255 10.93 25.82 10.97
CA SER A 255 10.82 27.07 11.75
C SER A 255 12.15 27.56 12.31
N GLU A 256 13.13 26.69 12.50
CA GLU A 256 14.47 27.01 12.99
C GLU A 256 15.50 27.22 11.85
N ASN A 257 15.11 26.96 10.59
CA ASN A 257 15.99 27.07 9.45
C ASN A 257 16.16 28.53 9.02
N LYS A 258 17.39 29.05 9.13
CA LYS A 258 17.72 30.45 8.84
C LYS A 258 17.46 30.85 7.39
N ASP A 259 17.67 29.94 6.44
CA ASP A 259 17.46 30.20 5.01
C ASP A 259 15.97 30.27 4.70
N VAL A 260 15.15 29.41 5.32
CA VAL A 260 13.69 29.46 5.24
C VAL A 260 13.15 30.77 5.81
N ILE A 261 13.60 31.17 7.00
CA ILE A 261 13.19 32.44 7.65
C ILE A 261 13.57 33.62 6.74
N ALA A 262 14.82 33.65 6.27
CA ALA A 262 15.33 34.73 5.41
C ALA A 262 14.58 34.82 4.06
N ALA A 263 14.16 33.68 3.52
CA ALA A 263 13.37 33.65 2.29
C ALA A 263 11.94 34.19 2.52
N ILE A 264 11.27 33.75 3.59
CA ILE A 264 9.94 34.25 3.96
C ILE A 264 9.96 35.73 4.23
N LYS A 265 10.98 36.23 4.93
CA LYS A 265 11.13 37.67 5.27
C LYS A 265 11.19 38.59 4.06
N LYS A 266 11.61 38.03 2.89
CA LYS A 266 11.65 38.76 1.61
C LYS A 266 10.30 38.81 0.89
N ASP A 267 9.32 38.05 1.34
CA ASP A 267 7.99 37.94 0.71
C ASP A 267 6.89 38.30 1.71
N PRO A 268 6.50 39.60 1.82
CA PRO A 268 5.42 40.03 2.68
C PRO A 268 4.05 39.41 2.34
N THR A 269 3.91 38.76 1.18
CA THR A 269 2.66 38.12 0.79
C THR A 269 2.60 36.66 1.26
N SER A 270 3.70 36.13 1.77
CA SER A 270 3.76 34.79 2.33
C SER A 270 2.81 34.62 3.50
N PRO A 271 2.01 33.56 3.57
CA PRO A 271 1.15 33.31 4.74
C PRO A 271 1.94 33.08 6.03
N TYR A 272 3.23 32.83 5.92
CA TYR A 272 4.15 32.64 7.05
C TYR A 272 4.90 33.91 7.46
N TYR A 273 4.65 35.03 6.80
CA TYR A 273 5.37 36.31 7.04
C TYR A 273 5.09 36.90 8.42
N ALA A 274 3.87 36.68 8.95
CA ALA A 274 3.40 37.22 10.24
C ALA A 274 3.63 38.77 10.37
N ASP A 275 4.49 39.19 11.26
CA ASP A 275 4.88 40.59 11.48
C ASP A 275 6.21 40.95 10.77
N GLY A 276 6.83 40.05 10.06
CA GLY A 276 8.11 40.23 9.37
C GLY A 276 9.33 40.16 10.28
N THR A 277 9.17 39.89 11.56
CA THR A 277 10.28 39.61 12.47
C THR A 277 10.69 38.13 12.34
N ASP A 278 11.94 37.80 12.70
CA ASP A 278 12.43 36.40 12.67
C ASP A 278 11.62 35.56 13.68
N GLU A 279 11.27 36.07 14.81
CA GLU A 279 10.47 35.39 15.84
C GLU A 279 9.02 35.17 15.37
N GLY A 280 8.39 36.18 14.78
CA GLY A 280 7.03 36.05 14.24
C GLY A 280 6.94 35.03 13.09
N ILE A 281 7.91 35.08 12.18
CA ILE A 281 8.02 34.10 11.09
C ILE A 281 8.23 32.69 11.66
N LYS A 282 9.14 32.53 12.62
CA LYS A 282 9.41 31.27 13.28
C LYS A 282 8.15 30.67 13.93
N GLU A 283 7.40 31.50 14.66
CA GLU A 283 6.14 31.09 15.30
C GLU A 283 5.10 30.69 14.25
N ALA A 284 4.91 31.50 13.21
CA ALA A 284 3.97 31.20 12.13
C ALA A 284 4.31 29.88 11.43
N VAL A 285 5.57 29.66 11.05
CA VAL A 285 6.02 28.41 10.41
C VAL A 285 5.77 27.21 11.33
N ALA A 286 6.17 27.31 12.61
CA ALA A 286 5.98 26.23 13.57
C ALA A 286 4.50 25.82 13.70
N ASN A 287 3.59 26.80 13.81
CA ASN A 287 2.18 26.54 14.01
C ASN A 287 1.44 26.12 12.74
N LEU A 288 1.75 26.74 11.59
CA LEU A 288 1.05 26.43 10.33
C LEU A 288 1.49 25.09 9.71
N LEU A 289 2.70 24.63 10.00
CA LEU A 289 3.18 23.33 9.52
C LEU A 289 2.96 22.18 10.49
N ASP A 290 2.72 22.44 11.78
CA ASP A 290 2.48 21.37 12.75
C ASP A 290 1.09 20.74 12.52
N PRO A 291 1.00 19.39 12.36
CA PRO A 291 -0.27 18.71 12.10
C PRO A 291 -1.29 18.81 13.24
N LYS A 292 -0.88 19.24 14.43
CA LYS A 292 -1.80 19.45 15.56
C LYS A 292 -2.45 20.80 15.55
N THR A 293 -1.80 21.81 14.98
CA THR A 293 -2.24 23.19 14.99
C THR A 293 -2.78 23.69 13.67
N ASN A 294 -2.47 23.06 12.56
CA ASN A 294 -2.91 23.47 11.22
C ASN A 294 -4.32 22.99 10.82
N GLN A 295 -5.23 22.82 11.77
CA GLN A 295 -6.61 22.39 11.51
C GLN A 295 -7.53 23.59 11.24
N PHE A 296 -8.64 23.38 10.50
CA PHE A 296 -9.55 24.44 10.08
C PHE A 296 -10.18 25.25 11.24
N ASP A 297 -10.31 24.66 12.41
CA ASP A 297 -10.82 25.32 13.61
C ASP A 297 -9.70 25.95 14.47
N ASN A 298 -8.48 25.97 13.95
CA ASN A 298 -7.34 26.61 14.59
C ASN A 298 -7.15 28.02 14.06
N GLN A 299 -6.81 29.00 14.99
CA GLN A 299 -6.57 30.39 14.63
C GLN A 299 -5.45 30.61 13.59
N TRP A 300 -4.52 29.64 13.45
CA TRP A 300 -3.44 29.69 12.49
C TRP A 300 -3.86 29.23 11.11
N HIS A 301 -5.00 28.55 10.99
CA HIS A 301 -5.46 28.00 9.71
C HIS A 301 -6.36 28.99 8.97
N ASN A 302 -5.77 29.84 8.17
CA ASN A 302 -6.47 30.82 7.31
C ASN A 302 -6.42 30.49 5.82
N PHE A 303 -6.00 29.28 5.47
CA PHE A 303 -5.95 28.82 4.09
C PHE A 303 -7.30 28.29 3.61
N LYS A 304 -7.56 28.47 2.33
CA LYS A 304 -8.61 27.69 1.67
C LYS A 304 -8.11 26.25 1.48
N PRO A 305 -9.00 25.25 1.56
CA PRO A 305 -8.65 23.89 1.20
C PRO A 305 -8.01 23.82 -0.20
N GLU A 306 -6.96 23.02 -0.36
CA GLU A 306 -6.28 22.85 -1.65
C GLU A 306 -7.15 22.13 -2.66
N GLN A 307 -8.02 21.22 -2.21
CA GLN A 307 -8.97 20.50 -3.05
C GLN A 307 -10.41 20.80 -2.62
N SER A 308 -11.26 21.17 -3.57
CA SER A 308 -12.69 21.30 -3.34
C SER A 308 -13.36 19.94 -3.08
N MET A 309 -14.51 19.94 -2.42
CA MET A 309 -15.27 18.70 -2.24
C MET A 309 -15.91 18.21 -3.54
N ASP A 310 -16.13 19.09 -4.53
CA ASP A 310 -16.59 18.70 -5.86
C ASP A 310 -15.49 17.98 -6.64
N ASP A 311 -14.26 18.46 -6.59
CA ASP A 311 -13.11 17.76 -7.19
C ASP A 311 -12.84 16.43 -6.49
N PHE A 312 -12.98 16.39 -5.18
CA PHE A 312 -12.86 15.13 -4.42
C PHE A 312 -13.94 14.13 -4.82
N TYR A 313 -15.18 14.59 -4.98
CA TYR A 313 -16.28 13.75 -5.46
C TYR A 313 -15.99 13.22 -6.88
N ALA A 314 -15.58 14.09 -7.80
CA ALA A 314 -15.21 13.67 -9.15
C ALA A 314 -14.06 12.64 -9.14
N PHE A 315 -13.06 12.85 -8.28
CA PHE A 315 -11.98 11.89 -8.07
C PHE A 315 -12.49 10.55 -7.54
N MET A 316 -13.41 10.55 -6.58
CA MET A 316 -13.99 9.29 -6.04
C MET A 316 -14.84 8.57 -7.08
N VAL A 317 -15.62 9.28 -7.91
CA VAL A 317 -16.34 8.70 -9.04
C VAL A 317 -15.37 8.02 -10.01
N TRP A 318 -14.32 8.74 -10.41
CA TRP A 318 -13.29 8.20 -11.29
C TRP A 318 -12.61 6.97 -10.66
N HIS A 319 -12.18 7.06 -9.42
CA HIS A 319 -11.44 5.99 -8.74
C HIS A 319 -12.28 4.73 -8.57
N ARG A 320 -13.52 4.86 -8.09
CA ARG A 320 -14.44 3.72 -8.03
C ARG A 320 -14.80 3.16 -9.40
N GLY A 321 -14.83 4.01 -10.43
CA GLY A 321 -15.15 3.67 -11.80
C GLY A 321 -14.01 3.00 -12.59
N LEU A 322 -12.80 2.90 -12.03
CA LEU A 322 -11.67 2.29 -12.73
C LEU A 322 -11.94 0.82 -13.03
N ALA A 323 -12.07 0.53 -14.32
CA ALA A 323 -12.43 -0.79 -14.82
C ALA A 323 -11.29 -1.81 -14.64
N VAL A 324 -11.67 -3.07 -14.60
CA VAL A 324 -10.76 -4.21 -14.73
C VAL A 324 -10.74 -4.61 -16.21
N PRO A 325 -9.55 -4.79 -16.81
CA PRO A 325 -9.47 -5.32 -18.15
C PRO A 325 -10.14 -6.70 -18.24
N ARG A 326 -10.85 -6.93 -19.32
CA ARG A 326 -11.44 -8.25 -19.59
C ARG A 326 -10.36 -9.29 -19.83
N ALA A 327 -10.49 -10.46 -19.24
CA ALA A 327 -9.62 -11.58 -19.53
C ALA A 327 -9.68 -11.97 -21.04
N ARG A 328 -8.54 -12.33 -21.59
CA ARG A 328 -8.32 -12.53 -23.03
C ARG A 328 -7.97 -13.99 -23.34
N ASN A 329 -8.22 -14.40 -24.58
CA ASN A 329 -7.76 -15.68 -25.12
C ASN A 329 -8.19 -16.91 -24.30
N LEU A 330 -9.34 -16.84 -23.63
CA LEU A 330 -9.81 -17.89 -22.70
C LEU A 330 -10.06 -19.24 -23.39
N ASN A 331 -10.26 -19.24 -24.72
CA ASN A 331 -10.45 -20.45 -25.51
C ASN A 331 -9.14 -21.02 -26.09
N ASP A 332 -8.01 -20.37 -25.85
CA ASP A 332 -6.70 -20.87 -26.25
C ASP A 332 -6.35 -22.12 -25.40
N PRO A 333 -6.03 -23.27 -26.01
CA PRO A 333 -5.73 -24.49 -25.26
C PRO A 333 -4.58 -24.36 -24.26
N GLN A 334 -3.57 -23.54 -24.59
CA GLN A 334 -2.44 -23.30 -23.69
C GLN A 334 -2.84 -22.43 -22.50
N VAL A 335 -3.73 -21.44 -22.69
CA VAL A 335 -4.31 -20.65 -21.59
C VAL A 335 -5.14 -21.54 -20.66
N GLN A 336 -5.95 -22.45 -21.23
CA GLN A 336 -6.73 -23.41 -20.45
C GLN A 336 -5.85 -24.38 -19.66
N GLN A 337 -4.78 -24.89 -20.30
CA GLN A 337 -3.79 -25.73 -19.63
C GLN A 337 -3.09 -24.96 -18.49
N GLY A 338 -2.69 -23.72 -18.74
CA GLY A 338 -2.07 -22.88 -17.72
C GLY A 338 -3.00 -22.62 -16.53
N LYS A 339 -4.29 -22.33 -16.77
CA LYS A 339 -5.29 -22.21 -15.72
C LYS A 339 -5.44 -23.49 -14.91
N LYS A 340 -5.50 -24.63 -15.56
CA LYS A 340 -5.59 -25.94 -14.90
C LYS A 340 -4.37 -26.16 -13.99
N LEU A 341 -3.16 -25.97 -14.50
CA LEU A 341 -1.93 -26.12 -13.74
C LEU A 341 -1.84 -25.13 -12.57
N PHE A 342 -2.26 -23.88 -12.76
CA PHE A 342 -2.33 -22.88 -11.70
C PHE A 342 -3.20 -23.33 -10.50
N MET A 343 -4.33 -23.98 -10.79
CA MET A 343 -5.19 -24.58 -9.76
C MET A 343 -4.55 -25.81 -9.12
N GLU A 344 -4.05 -26.75 -9.93
CA GLU A 344 -3.46 -28.01 -9.48
C GLU A 344 -2.18 -27.82 -8.67
N TRP A 345 -1.37 -26.81 -8.98
CA TRP A 345 -0.15 -26.50 -8.23
C TRP A 345 -0.42 -25.72 -6.92
N GLY A 346 -1.67 -25.35 -6.66
CA GLY A 346 -2.07 -24.68 -5.42
C GLY A 346 -1.86 -23.17 -5.42
N CYS A 347 -1.52 -22.55 -6.55
CA CYS A 347 -1.40 -21.10 -6.64
C CYS A 347 -2.73 -20.39 -6.27
N ALA A 348 -3.85 -21.02 -6.59
CA ALA A 348 -5.20 -20.54 -6.31
C ALA A 348 -5.56 -20.56 -4.81
N ASN A 349 -4.74 -21.14 -3.94
CA ASN A 349 -4.99 -21.12 -2.50
C ASN A 349 -4.87 -19.68 -1.93
N CYS A 350 -3.85 -18.93 -2.37
CA CYS A 350 -3.70 -17.51 -2.05
C CYS A 350 -4.30 -16.63 -3.16
N HIS A 351 -4.07 -16.98 -4.42
CA HIS A 351 -4.66 -16.30 -5.56
C HIS A 351 -6.08 -16.82 -5.86
N LYS A 352 -6.97 -16.70 -4.86
CA LYS A 352 -8.39 -17.12 -4.95
C LYS A 352 -9.05 -16.52 -6.18
N PRO A 353 -9.63 -17.34 -7.08
CA PRO A 353 -10.09 -16.86 -8.38
C PRO A 353 -11.20 -15.84 -8.33
N SER A 354 -12.17 -15.99 -7.41
CA SER A 354 -13.38 -15.17 -7.46
C SER A 354 -13.93 -14.80 -6.10
N TRP A 355 -14.67 -13.68 -6.11
CA TRP A 355 -15.47 -13.19 -5.00
C TRP A 355 -16.85 -12.75 -5.50
N LYS A 356 -17.80 -12.64 -4.59
CA LYS A 356 -19.07 -11.98 -4.85
C LYS A 356 -19.11 -10.66 -4.08
N THR A 357 -19.42 -9.56 -4.76
CA THR A 357 -19.67 -8.28 -4.10
C THR A 357 -20.99 -8.34 -3.36
N GLY A 358 -21.11 -7.54 -2.30
CA GLY A 358 -22.35 -7.39 -1.53
C GLY A 358 -23.25 -6.29 -2.06
N ASP A 359 -24.03 -5.70 -1.18
CA ASP A 359 -24.93 -4.58 -1.50
C ASP A 359 -24.19 -3.29 -1.81
N ASP A 360 -22.88 -3.26 -1.56
CA ASP A 360 -22.02 -2.08 -1.74
C ASP A 360 -22.64 -0.83 -1.07
N ASN A 361 -23.10 -1.03 0.17
CA ASN A 361 -23.75 0.00 0.96
C ASN A 361 -22.74 0.74 1.83
N TYR A 362 -21.78 1.41 1.18
CA TYR A 362 -20.70 2.12 1.82
C TYR A 362 -21.18 3.38 2.58
N VAL A 363 -20.35 3.83 3.54
CA VAL A 363 -20.50 5.11 4.22
C VAL A 363 -19.85 6.21 3.41
N THR A 364 -20.48 7.38 3.31
CA THR A 364 -19.95 8.52 2.56
C THR A 364 -19.44 9.62 3.51
N SER A 365 -18.57 10.48 2.96
CA SER A 365 -18.24 11.75 3.64
C SER A 365 -19.50 12.63 3.72
N LYS A 366 -19.67 13.32 4.85
CA LYS A 366 -20.82 14.23 5.06
C LYS A 366 -20.91 15.36 4.03
N TYR A 367 -19.81 15.72 3.41
CA TYR A 367 -19.74 16.78 2.40
C TYR A 367 -20.14 16.33 0.99
N ILE A 368 -20.30 15.04 0.79
CA ILE A 368 -20.76 14.42 -0.47
C ILE A 368 -21.88 13.42 -0.22
N ALA A 369 -22.54 13.48 0.95
CA ALA A 369 -23.60 12.53 1.32
C ALA A 369 -24.86 12.63 0.44
N ASP A 370 -25.10 13.78 -0.17
CA ASP A 370 -26.16 14.02 -1.16
C ASP A 370 -25.81 13.53 -2.57
N LYS A 371 -24.56 13.17 -2.81
CA LYS A 371 -24.04 12.75 -4.10
C LYS A 371 -23.93 11.22 -4.17
N LYS A 372 -24.14 10.66 -5.35
CA LYS A 372 -24.10 9.21 -5.57
C LYS A 372 -22.78 8.80 -6.23
N LEU A 373 -22.05 7.93 -5.56
CA LEU A 373 -20.89 7.26 -6.13
C LEU A 373 -21.31 5.96 -6.83
N PRO A 374 -20.52 5.46 -7.80
CA PRO A 374 -20.78 4.16 -8.44
C PRO A 374 -20.89 3.02 -7.41
N ARG A 375 -21.85 2.12 -7.58
CA ARG A 375 -22.07 0.93 -6.75
C ARG A 375 -21.97 -0.35 -7.61
N TYR A 376 -21.42 -1.41 -7.03
CA TYR A 376 -21.13 -2.67 -7.71
C TYR A 376 -21.79 -3.85 -6.98
N GLN A 377 -23.13 -3.83 -6.94
CA GLN A 377 -23.93 -4.74 -6.15
C GLN A 377 -24.00 -6.15 -6.75
N ASN A 378 -23.84 -7.16 -5.90
CA ASN A 378 -24.14 -8.58 -6.18
C ASN A 378 -23.45 -9.15 -7.45
N GLN A 379 -22.24 -8.66 -7.78
CA GLN A 379 -21.48 -9.09 -8.95
C GLN A 379 -20.47 -10.17 -8.58
N THR A 380 -20.25 -11.14 -9.47
CA THR A 380 -19.09 -12.04 -9.38
C THR A 380 -17.89 -11.37 -10.03
N ILE A 381 -16.80 -11.26 -9.29
CA ILE A 381 -15.55 -10.65 -9.72
C ILE A 381 -14.41 -11.67 -9.63
N TYR A 382 -13.36 -11.49 -10.45
CA TYR A 382 -12.26 -12.45 -10.60
C TYR A 382 -10.89 -11.81 -10.33
N PRO A 383 -10.60 -11.37 -9.08
CA PRO A 383 -9.35 -10.71 -8.76
C PRO A 383 -8.13 -11.64 -8.70
N TYR A 384 -8.32 -12.92 -8.51
CA TYR A 384 -7.26 -13.86 -8.20
C TYR A 384 -6.44 -13.41 -7.00
N SER A 385 -7.11 -13.18 -5.89
CA SER A 385 -6.56 -12.76 -4.60
C SER A 385 -7.52 -13.16 -3.47
N ASP A 386 -6.99 -13.64 -2.37
CA ASP A 386 -7.72 -13.89 -1.13
C ASP A 386 -7.83 -12.65 -0.22
N PHE A 387 -7.04 -11.59 -0.53
CA PHE A 387 -6.88 -10.38 0.29
C PHE A 387 -6.31 -10.64 1.69
N VAL A 388 -5.68 -11.78 1.91
CA VAL A 388 -4.98 -12.14 3.14
C VAL A 388 -3.49 -11.83 2.99
N GLN A 389 -2.78 -11.67 4.11
CA GLN A 389 -1.33 -11.54 4.11
C GLN A 389 -0.66 -12.91 4.25
N HIS A 390 0.39 -13.13 3.46
CA HIS A 390 1.23 -14.31 3.50
C HIS A 390 2.70 -13.93 3.59
N LYS A 391 3.53 -14.85 4.12
CA LYS A 391 4.99 -14.68 4.23
C LYS A 391 5.68 -15.27 3.01
N LEU A 392 6.50 -14.49 2.34
CA LEU A 392 7.33 -14.94 1.22
C LEU A 392 8.81 -15.11 1.60
N TYR A 393 9.25 -14.49 2.68
CA TYR A 393 10.64 -14.55 3.18
C TYR A 393 11.68 -14.15 2.12
N MET A 394 11.40 -13.11 1.37
CA MET A 394 12.31 -12.57 0.38
C MET A 394 13.38 -11.71 1.05
N ILE A 395 14.59 -11.70 0.49
CA ILE A 395 15.65 -10.81 0.95
C ILE A 395 15.21 -9.33 0.80
N ASN A 396 15.49 -8.50 1.79
CA ASN A 396 15.12 -7.07 1.83
C ASN A 396 13.63 -6.80 1.61
N ASP A 397 12.77 -7.67 2.13
CA ASP A 397 11.32 -7.45 2.09
C ASP A 397 10.91 -6.38 3.09
N ILE A 398 10.12 -5.39 2.63
CA ILE A 398 9.63 -4.26 3.43
C ILE A 398 8.69 -4.67 4.54
N HIS A 399 7.88 -5.68 4.33
CA HIS A 399 6.75 -6.02 5.20
C HIS A 399 7.09 -7.04 6.28
N GLY A 400 8.36 -7.21 6.63
CA GLY A 400 8.75 -8.20 7.63
C GLY A 400 8.25 -9.59 7.29
N SER A 401 8.23 -9.91 6.02
CA SER A 401 7.69 -11.11 5.37
C SER A 401 6.16 -11.16 5.18
N TRP A 402 5.35 -10.37 5.89
CA TRP A 402 3.91 -10.34 5.68
C TRP A 402 3.50 -9.39 4.56
N CYS A 403 2.88 -9.92 3.50
CA CYS A 403 2.42 -9.14 2.36
C CYS A 403 1.05 -9.64 1.86
N ARG A 404 0.12 -8.72 1.63
CA ARG A 404 -1.21 -9.05 1.08
C ARG A 404 -1.09 -9.60 -0.34
N THR A 405 -1.78 -10.71 -0.61
CA THR A 405 -1.96 -11.21 -1.98
C THR A 405 -2.61 -10.12 -2.84
N THR A 406 -1.93 -9.70 -3.90
CA THR A 406 -2.45 -8.68 -4.80
C THR A 406 -3.35 -9.28 -5.87
N PRO A 407 -4.38 -8.54 -6.34
CA PRO A 407 -5.13 -8.94 -7.52
C PRO A 407 -4.23 -9.14 -8.74
N LEU A 408 -4.48 -10.22 -9.49
CA LEU A 408 -3.72 -10.53 -10.71
C LEU A 408 -4.41 -10.00 -11.98
N TRP A 409 -5.66 -9.59 -11.89
CA TRP A 409 -6.38 -9.05 -13.05
C TRP A 409 -5.67 -7.86 -13.68
N GLY A 410 -5.65 -7.82 -15.01
CA GLY A 410 -5.03 -6.76 -15.79
C GLY A 410 -3.49 -6.74 -15.78
N ARG A 411 -2.84 -7.61 -15.03
CA ARG A 411 -1.37 -7.61 -14.95
C ARG A 411 -0.69 -7.92 -16.27
N GLY A 412 -1.29 -8.77 -17.10
CA GLY A 412 -0.78 -9.04 -18.45
C GLY A 412 -0.77 -7.85 -19.41
N LEU A 413 -1.41 -6.72 -19.03
CA LEU A 413 -1.42 -5.47 -19.79
C LEU A 413 -0.45 -4.41 -19.24
N SER A 414 0.25 -4.69 -18.16
CA SER A 414 1.12 -3.70 -17.51
C SER A 414 2.10 -3.07 -18.49
N TYR A 415 2.76 -3.88 -19.32
CA TYR A 415 3.73 -3.37 -20.29
C TYR A 415 3.11 -2.40 -21.31
N LEU A 416 1.91 -2.68 -21.77
CA LEU A 416 1.20 -1.80 -22.73
C LEU A 416 0.84 -0.46 -22.09
N ASN A 417 0.49 -0.46 -20.81
CA ASN A 417 0.06 0.75 -20.11
C ASN A 417 1.23 1.58 -19.59
N THR A 418 2.28 0.94 -19.06
CA THR A 418 3.35 1.64 -18.34
C THR A 418 4.72 1.49 -19.00
N GLY A 419 4.85 0.63 -20.00
CA GLY A 419 6.14 0.30 -20.64
C GLY A 419 7.05 -0.57 -19.75
N ALA A 420 6.50 -1.14 -18.65
CA ALA A 420 7.23 -2.03 -17.75
C ALA A 420 6.34 -3.17 -17.25
N GLU A 421 6.96 -4.30 -16.98
CA GLU A 421 6.32 -5.46 -16.32
C GLU A 421 6.83 -5.50 -14.89
N ASP A 422 6.16 -4.80 -13.99
CA ASP A 422 6.53 -4.75 -12.59
C ASP A 422 5.66 -5.71 -11.79
N ARG A 423 6.29 -6.65 -11.11
CA ARG A 423 5.63 -7.65 -10.27
C ARG A 423 6.16 -7.59 -8.86
N LEU A 424 5.36 -8.07 -7.92
CA LEU A 424 5.57 -7.97 -6.49
C LEU A 424 5.42 -6.51 -5.97
N HIS A 425 5.41 -6.35 -4.66
CA HIS A 425 5.10 -5.07 -4.00
C HIS A 425 6.21 -4.01 -4.11
N ASP A 426 7.42 -4.42 -4.49
CA ASP A 426 8.59 -3.54 -4.68
C ASP A 426 9.17 -3.60 -6.10
N CYS A 427 8.42 -4.21 -7.04
CA CYS A 427 8.81 -4.33 -8.44
C CYS A 427 10.10 -5.09 -8.70
N ARG A 428 10.55 -5.93 -7.77
CA ARG A 428 11.76 -6.74 -7.93
C ARG A 428 11.66 -7.78 -9.04
N ALA A 429 10.48 -8.23 -9.39
CA ALA A 429 10.28 -9.17 -10.50
C ALA A 429 9.89 -8.43 -11.79
N ARG A 430 10.60 -8.72 -12.86
CA ARG A 430 10.47 -8.08 -14.18
C ARG A 430 9.54 -8.84 -15.13
N ASN A 431 9.05 -9.99 -14.71
CA ASN A 431 8.11 -10.83 -15.44
C ASN A 431 7.47 -11.87 -14.51
N GLU A 432 6.54 -12.66 -15.01
CA GLU A 432 5.82 -13.68 -14.26
C GLU A 432 6.73 -14.80 -13.75
N VAL A 433 7.74 -15.19 -14.52
CA VAL A 433 8.69 -16.26 -14.13
C VAL A 433 9.47 -15.83 -12.89
N GLU A 434 10.05 -14.61 -12.92
CA GLU A 434 10.78 -14.07 -11.78
C GLU A 434 9.87 -13.93 -10.54
N ALA A 435 8.62 -13.45 -10.74
CA ALA A 435 7.67 -13.36 -9.65
C ALA A 435 7.39 -14.73 -9.01
N ILE A 436 7.16 -15.77 -9.81
CA ILE A 436 6.92 -17.11 -9.30
C ILE A 436 8.18 -17.65 -8.61
N MET A 437 9.37 -17.43 -9.17
CA MET A 437 10.62 -17.93 -8.57
C MET A 437 10.93 -17.23 -7.24
N TRP A 438 10.55 -15.97 -7.06
CA TRP A 438 10.61 -15.30 -5.75
C TRP A 438 9.73 -15.98 -4.69
N HIS A 439 8.63 -16.60 -5.06
CA HIS A 439 7.75 -17.35 -4.15
C HIS A 439 8.41 -18.61 -3.57
N CYS A 440 9.48 -19.12 -4.16
CA CYS A 440 10.26 -20.24 -3.63
C CYS A 440 11.72 -19.86 -3.32
N TYR A 441 12.02 -18.61 -3.13
CA TYR A 441 13.36 -18.17 -2.72
C TYR A 441 13.78 -18.84 -1.40
N SER A 442 12.86 -18.90 -0.42
CA SER A 442 13.06 -19.56 0.88
C SER A 442 12.09 -20.71 1.07
N LYS A 443 12.54 -21.82 1.69
CA LYS A 443 11.67 -22.92 2.12
C LYS A 443 10.59 -22.54 3.12
N LYS A 444 10.79 -21.42 3.83
CA LYS A 444 9.82 -20.88 4.78
C LYS A 444 8.62 -20.20 4.11
N SER A 445 8.73 -19.88 2.82
CA SER A 445 7.66 -19.22 2.07
C SER A 445 6.38 -20.03 2.09
N HIS A 446 5.25 -19.39 2.39
CA HIS A 446 3.93 -20.02 2.34
C HIS A 446 3.57 -20.52 0.92
N ALA A 447 4.16 -19.92 -0.09
CA ALA A 447 3.97 -20.30 -1.49
C ALA A 447 5.00 -21.31 -2.02
N TYR A 448 5.93 -21.79 -1.16
CA TYR A 448 7.07 -22.60 -1.57
C TYR A 448 6.69 -23.78 -2.43
N HIS A 449 5.77 -24.61 -1.95
CA HIS A 449 5.38 -25.83 -2.67
C HIS A 449 4.73 -25.55 -4.03
N SER A 450 3.90 -24.52 -4.12
CA SER A 450 3.27 -24.10 -5.38
C SER A 450 4.30 -23.65 -6.41
N ALA A 451 5.25 -22.82 -5.98
CA ALA A 451 6.33 -22.34 -6.84
C ALA A 451 7.33 -23.46 -7.21
N MET A 452 7.57 -24.41 -6.30
CA MET A 452 8.39 -25.59 -6.62
C MET A 452 7.75 -26.52 -7.66
N ASN A 453 6.41 -26.61 -7.70
CA ASN A 453 5.72 -27.31 -8.80
C ASN A 453 5.98 -26.63 -10.15
N PHE A 454 5.99 -25.30 -10.19
CA PHE A 454 6.39 -24.54 -11.38
C PHE A 454 7.87 -24.80 -11.73
N TYR A 455 8.77 -24.73 -10.76
CA TYR A 455 10.20 -24.98 -10.97
C TYR A 455 10.49 -26.35 -11.59
N LYS A 456 9.83 -27.40 -11.08
CA LYS A 456 10.02 -28.79 -11.53
C LYS A 456 9.29 -29.11 -12.85
N ALA A 457 8.40 -28.24 -13.31
CA ALA A 457 7.60 -28.48 -14.49
C ALA A 457 8.42 -28.37 -15.79
N SER A 458 7.93 -29.00 -16.84
CA SER A 458 8.48 -28.85 -18.19
C SER A 458 8.31 -27.39 -18.66
N LYS A 459 9.17 -26.93 -19.56
CA LYS A 459 9.07 -25.59 -20.16
C LYS A 459 7.68 -25.32 -20.74
N SER A 460 7.10 -26.27 -21.44
CA SER A 460 5.76 -26.12 -22.02
C SER A 460 4.68 -25.82 -20.97
N ASN A 461 4.75 -26.47 -19.80
CA ASN A 461 3.83 -26.24 -18.71
C ASN A 461 4.08 -24.90 -18.01
N ARG A 462 5.36 -24.49 -17.84
CA ARG A 462 5.70 -23.15 -17.32
C ARG A 462 5.17 -22.06 -18.26
N ASP A 463 5.41 -22.20 -19.56
CA ASP A 463 4.93 -21.27 -20.59
C ASP A 463 3.39 -21.17 -20.60
N ALA A 464 2.70 -22.29 -20.38
CA ALA A 464 1.24 -22.31 -20.27
C ALA A 464 0.74 -21.49 -19.06
N VAL A 465 1.35 -21.65 -17.89
CA VAL A 465 0.99 -20.85 -16.70
C VAL A 465 1.27 -19.38 -16.91
N VAL A 466 2.42 -19.03 -17.48
CA VAL A 466 2.76 -17.61 -17.81
C VAL A 466 1.73 -17.03 -18.78
N LYS A 467 1.36 -17.80 -19.81
CA LYS A 467 0.35 -17.37 -20.80
C LYS A 467 -1.03 -17.16 -20.15
N PHE A 468 -1.42 -18.03 -19.23
CA PHE A 468 -2.64 -17.85 -18.44
C PHE A 468 -2.58 -16.57 -17.60
N LEU A 469 -1.52 -16.34 -16.83
CA LEU A 469 -1.34 -15.13 -16.01
C LEU A 469 -1.39 -13.85 -16.87
N ARG A 470 -0.86 -13.90 -18.08
CA ARG A 470 -0.94 -12.78 -19.03
C ARG A 470 -2.30 -12.59 -19.68
N SER A 471 -3.18 -13.58 -19.57
CA SER A 471 -4.53 -13.52 -20.12
C SER A 471 -5.57 -12.88 -19.19
N ILE A 472 -5.30 -12.87 -17.90
CA ILE A 472 -6.21 -12.35 -16.85
C ILE A 472 -5.91 -10.92 -16.44
#